data_bd2fbb80328c3dae712f1915af2f3a35
#
_entry.id   bd2fbb80328c3dae712f1915af2f3a35
#
_cell.length_a   1.000
_cell.length_b   1.000
_cell.length_c   1.000
_cell.angle_alpha   90.00
_cell.angle_beta   90.00
_cell.angle_gamma   90.00
#
_symmetry.space_group_name_H-M   'P 1'
#
loop_
_entity.id
_entity.type
_entity.pdbx_description
1 polymer ?
#
loop_
_entity_poly.entity_id
_entity_poly.type
_entity_poly.pdbx_seq_one_letter_code
_entity_poly.pdbx_strand_id
1 'polypeptide(L)'
;MTDAENSLLSLFDPLTDSQPLALPLLTLTDLRIAESQAATALPEHTLMARAGHAAARWLLERIAADTSVTKSQQRAWLVAGPGNNGGDALVVATELHKAGIAVEVCMPVEVKPADARWALDAARAAGVPIDAAPPASLDGYGWLVDGMFGIGLVRPLDGVFATLARQLSQRTKARPTQGAVLALDVPSGLDSDTGAVIGGDGAAAVHATHTITFIGAKPGLFTAQGRDLAGRVTVAPIGLVAGINDGGSQDAATSASRAAIQLSAPDLFGPFMPPRNFATNKGTFGSLAVVGGDTGMCGAPILAARAALYTGAGKVHVALLGEGAPPYDPPHPELMLHPIDTLPLDSMDALAIGCGMGHGERATRVLHDVLQLDVPKLFDADALNLVAKDPALAAEVTARGVQGDPCIFTPHPLEAARLLGSDAASVQRDRLAAARALAARFASVVVLKGVGTIIAAPDGRLALNPTGNAALATGGTGDVLGGIIGALLAQHLPRFEAALAGVYLHGLAADTLTAQGHGPAGLTAGELAPMVRTLLNRLFYSAPLA
;
A
#
# COMPACT_ATOMS: atom_id res chain seq x y z
N MET A 1 -10.25 19.21 25.68
CA MET A 1 -9.79 18.26 24.68
C MET A 1 -11.02 17.59 24.11
N THR A 2 -11.31 17.81 22.86
CA THR A 2 -12.51 17.29 22.19
C THR A 2 -12.33 15.81 21.89
N ASP A 3 -13.40 15.00 21.95
CA ASP A 3 -13.40 13.55 21.68
C ASP A 3 -12.81 13.18 20.29
N ALA A 4 -12.73 14.12 19.37
CA ALA A 4 -12.14 13.95 18.04
C ALA A 4 -10.61 13.70 18.06
N GLU A 5 -9.88 14.23 19.05
CA GLU A 5 -8.41 14.12 19.14
C GLU A 5 -7.94 12.72 19.60
N ASN A 6 -8.85 11.88 20.12
CA ASN A 6 -8.58 10.53 20.62
C ASN A 6 -9.32 9.43 19.87
N SER A 7 -9.99 9.72 18.75
CA SER A 7 -10.70 8.70 17.99
C SER A 7 -9.70 7.78 17.27
N LEU A 8 -9.87 6.48 17.48
CA LEU A 8 -9.10 5.44 16.79
C LEU A 8 -9.52 5.39 15.33
N LEU A 9 -8.54 5.48 14.41
CA LEU A 9 -8.77 5.38 12.98
C LEU A 9 -8.50 3.94 12.54
N SER A 10 -9.55 3.15 12.30
CA SER A 10 -9.41 1.86 11.64
C SER A 10 -9.13 2.12 10.16
N LEU A 11 -7.96 1.71 9.69
CA LEU A 11 -7.54 1.93 8.31
C LEU A 11 -8.05 0.78 7.45
N PHE A 12 -8.82 1.16 6.43
CA PHE A 12 -9.24 0.36 5.30
C PHE A 12 -9.95 -0.97 5.62
N ASP A 13 -11.27 -0.93 5.62
CA ASP A 13 -12.13 -2.08 5.37
C ASP A 13 -12.80 -1.88 3.99
N PRO A 14 -12.44 -2.67 2.96
CA PRO A 14 -13.01 -2.52 1.61
C PRO A 14 -14.53 -2.79 1.55
N LEU A 15 -15.10 -3.33 2.63
CA LEU A 15 -16.51 -3.69 2.73
C LEU A 15 -17.35 -2.61 3.44
N THR A 16 -16.74 -1.59 4.04
CA THR A 16 -17.48 -0.48 4.64
C THR A 16 -17.90 0.54 3.57
N ASP A 17 -19.09 1.12 3.73
CA ASP A 17 -19.61 2.16 2.82
C ASP A 17 -18.90 3.53 2.97
N SER A 18 -18.06 3.69 3.99
CA SER A 18 -17.27 4.91 4.18
C SER A 18 -16.08 4.93 3.21
N GLN A 19 -16.01 5.97 2.38
CA GLN A 19 -14.81 6.19 1.55
C GLN A 19 -13.63 6.53 2.48
N PRO A 20 -12.52 5.77 2.42
CA PRO A 20 -11.35 6.12 3.19
C PRO A 20 -10.77 7.45 2.69
N LEU A 21 -10.23 8.25 3.61
CA LEU A 21 -9.46 9.44 3.28
C LEU A 21 -7.98 9.10 3.20
N ALA A 22 -7.26 9.83 2.36
CA ALA A 22 -5.81 9.74 2.29
C ALA A 22 -5.20 10.13 3.64
N LEU A 23 -4.20 9.39 4.06
CA LEU A 23 -3.51 9.62 5.33
C LEU A 23 -2.01 9.82 5.09
N PRO A 24 -1.38 10.78 5.75
CA PRO A 24 0.07 10.90 5.75
C PRO A 24 0.68 9.68 6.44
N LEU A 25 1.72 9.12 5.81
CA LEU A 25 2.55 8.08 6.38
C LEU A 25 3.81 8.71 6.95
N LEU A 26 4.09 8.44 8.21
CA LEU A 26 5.19 9.04 8.95
C LEU A 26 6.40 8.11 8.97
N THR A 27 7.54 8.60 8.50
CA THR A 27 8.82 7.90 8.62
C THR A 27 9.34 7.94 10.06
N LEU A 28 10.31 7.11 10.37
CA LEU A 28 11.00 7.14 11.67
C LEU A 28 11.50 8.55 12.00
N THR A 29 11.99 9.29 11.01
CA THR A 29 12.46 10.66 11.19
C THR A 29 11.31 11.60 11.58
N ASP A 30 10.17 11.52 10.90
CA ASP A 30 8.99 12.34 11.20
C ASP A 30 8.46 12.06 12.62
N LEU A 31 8.42 10.79 13.00
CA LEU A 31 8.00 10.36 14.34
C LEU A 31 8.93 10.89 15.44
N ARG A 32 10.25 10.81 15.23
CA ARG A 32 11.23 11.36 16.20
C ARG A 32 11.10 12.85 16.38
N ILE A 33 10.81 13.60 15.31
CA ILE A 33 10.54 15.04 15.38
C ILE A 33 9.27 15.28 16.20
N ALA A 34 8.17 14.58 15.92
CA ALA A 34 6.91 14.71 16.64
C ALA A 34 7.06 14.37 18.14
N GLU A 35 7.74 13.26 18.46
CA GLU A 35 8.04 12.86 19.85
C GLU A 35 8.87 13.92 20.59
N SER A 36 9.92 14.46 19.95
CA SER A 36 10.76 15.49 20.53
C SER A 36 10.02 16.80 20.80
N GLN A 37 9.16 17.22 19.89
CA GLN A 37 8.30 18.40 20.07
C GLN A 37 7.30 18.18 21.22
N ALA A 38 6.68 17.04 21.28
CA ALA A 38 5.74 16.69 22.34
C ALA A 38 6.41 16.62 23.72
N ALA A 39 7.63 16.08 23.81
CA ALA A 39 8.38 15.98 25.06
C ALA A 39 8.69 17.36 25.70
N THR A 40 8.74 18.43 24.90
CA THR A 40 8.93 19.79 25.42
C THR A 40 7.61 20.46 25.88
N ALA A 41 6.47 19.97 25.39
CA ALA A 41 5.16 20.60 25.59
C ALA A 41 4.26 19.85 26.60
N LEU A 42 4.52 18.56 26.81
CA LEU A 42 3.67 17.69 27.62
C LEU A 42 4.39 17.27 28.92
N PRO A 43 3.64 17.02 30.01
CA PRO A 43 4.19 16.41 31.22
C PRO A 43 4.89 15.07 30.94
N GLU A 44 5.86 14.70 31.77
CA GLU A 44 6.54 13.41 31.72
C GLU A 44 5.52 12.24 31.66
N HIS A 45 5.88 11.16 30.98
CA HIS A 45 5.08 9.92 30.82
C HIS A 45 3.76 10.08 30.05
N THR A 46 3.39 11.28 29.61
CA THR A 46 2.08 11.53 28.96
C THR A 46 1.91 10.72 27.67
N LEU A 47 2.94 10.66 26.80
CA LEU A 47 2.83 9.93 25.54
C LEU A 47 2.69 8.43 25.76
N MET A 48 3.48 7.85 26.66
CA MET A 48 3.38 6.43 27.03
C MET A 48 2.01 6.10 27.65
N ALA A 49 1.53 6.93 28.56
CA ALA A 49 0.20 6.73 29.14
C ALA A 49 -0.89 6.74 28.07
N ARG A 50 -0.86 7.72 27.14
CA ARG A 50 -1.85 7.81 26.06
C ARG A 50 -1.77 6.62 25.10
N ALA A 51 -0.58 6.18 24.71
CA ALA A 51 -0.36 5.03 23.81
C ALA A 51 -0.89 3.74 24.43
N GLY A 52 -0.48 3.44 25.67
CA GLY A 52 -0.94 2.25 26.38
C GLY A 52 -2.44 2.27 26.67
N HIS A 53 -3.02 3.41 27.09
CA HIS A 53 -4.46 3.52 27.29
C HIS A 53 -5.26 3.36 25.99
N ALA A 54 -4.78 3.92 24.86
CA ALA A 54 -5.43 3.74 23.57
C ALA A 54 -5.44 2.27 23.14
N ALA A 55 -4.31 1.58 23.29
CA ALA A 55 -4.20 0.16 22.98
C ALA A 55 -5.04 -0.72 23.92
N ALA A 56 -5.07 -0.41 25.23
CA ALA A 56 -5.89 -1.11 26.19
C ALA A 56 -7.38 -0.95 25.88
N ARG A 57 -7.86 0.27 25.60
CA ARG A 57 -9.24 0.54 25.18
C ARG A 57 -9.61 -0.25 23.93
N TRP A 58 -8.77 -0.20 22.90
CA TRP A 58 -8.96 -0.94 21.66
C TRP A 58 -9.12 -2.44 21.92
N LEU A 59 -8.30 -3.00 22.80
CA LEU A 59 -8.33 -4.43 23.13
C LEU A 59 -9.54 -4.79 23.98
N LEU A 60 -9.91 -3.97 24.97
CA LEU A 60 -11.10 -4.16 25.82
C LEU A 60 -12.40 -4.15 24.99
N GLU A 61 -12.53 -3.26 24.02
CA GLU A 61 -13.68 -3.22 23.10
C GLU A 61 -13.85 -4.54 22.35
N ARG A 62 -12.74 -5.13 21.86
CA ARG A 62 -12.77 -6.41 21.14
C ARG A 62 -13.02 -7.60 22.04
N ILE A 63 -12.45 -7.59 23.24
CA ILE A 63 -12.73 -8.59 24.26
C ILE A 63 -14.21 -8.55 24.64
N ALA A 64 -14.79 -7.36 24.78
CA ALA A 64 -16.21 -7.20 25.11
C ALA A 64 -17.14 -7.62 23.95
N ALA A 65 -16.71 -7.44 22.71
CA ALA A 65 -17.47 -7.84 21.51
C ALA A 65 -17.45 -9.36 21.27
N ASP A 66 -16.49 -10.10 21.85
CA ASP A 66 -16.42 -11.55 21.74
C ASP A 66 -17.40 -12.20 22.74
N THR A 67 -18.57 -12.57 22.24
CA THR A 67 -19.63 -13.24 23.01
C THR A 67 -19.43 -14.76 23.11
N SER A 68 -18.40 -15.32 22.49
CA SER A 68 -18.17 -16.77 22.45
C SER A 68 -17.63 -17.33 23.78
N VAL A 69 -17.02 -16.46 24.62
CA VAL A 69 -16.46 -16.81 25.92
C VAL A 69 -16.91 -15.80 27.00
N THR A 70 -17.04 -16.26 28.25
CA THR A 70 -17.34 -15.36 29.38
C THR A 70 -16.13 -14.49 29.71
N LYS A 71 -16.35 -13.29 30.25
CA LYS A 71 -15.27 -12.35 30.59
C LYS A 71 -14.22 -12.98 31.53
N SER A 72 -14.61 -13.87 32.43
CA SER A 72 -13.70 -14.60 33.32
C SER A 72 -12.85 -15.67 32.63
N GLN A 73 -13.22 -16.10 31.43
CA GLN A 73 -12.45 -17.05 30.61
C GLN A 73 -11.52 -16.37 29.64
N GLN A 74 -11.65 -15.05 29.47
CA GLN A 74 -10.77 -14.27 28.60
C GLN A 74 -9.45 -14.02 29.34
N ARG A 75 -8.34 -14.36 28.65
CA ARG A 75 -6.98 -14.17 29.17
C ARG A 75 -6.13 -13.49 28.10
N ALA A 76 -5.28 -12.58 28.55
CA ALA A 76 -4.30 -11.93 27.68
C ALA A 76 -2.88 -12.22 28.17
N TRP A 77 -2.00 -12.56 27.24
CA TRP A 77 -0.58 -12.70 27.51
C TRP A 77 0.20 -11.66 26.71
N LEU A 78 1.08 -10.93 27.40
CA LEU A 78 1.81 -9.83 26.81
C LEU A 78 3.32 -10.09 26.90
N VAL A 79 4.07 -9.69 25.86
CA VAL A 79 5.52 -9.68 25.90
C VAL A 79 6.02 -8.24 25.96
N ALA A 80 6.70 -7.89 27.04
CA ALA A 80 7.31 -6.59 27.25
C ALA A 80 8.81 -6.65 26.90
N GLY A 81 9.23 -5.85 25.92
CA GLY A 81 10.64 -5.67 25.56
C GLY A 81 11.35 -4.65 26.45
N PRO A 82 12.68 -4.46 26.26
CA PRO A 82 13.49 -3.60 27.13
C PRO A 82 13.34 -2.10 26.84
N GLY A 83 12.58 -1.71 25.83
CA GLY A 83 12.38 -0.33 25.38
C GLY A 83 11.03 0.28 25.76
N ASN A 84 10.68 1.40 25.12
CA ASN A 84 9.42 2.09 25.33
C ASN A 84 8.19 1.23 24.92
N ASN A 85 8.30 0.43 23.86
CA ASN A 85 7.23 -0.48 23.47
C ASN A 85 6.89 -1.51 24.57
N GLY A 86 7.90 -1.93 25.35
CA GLY A 86 7.67 -2.71 26.58
C GLY A 86 6.92 -1.94 27.64
N GLY A 87 7.17 -0.63 27.75
CA GLY A 87 6.41 0.27 28.62
C GLY A 87 4.95 0.37 28.21
N ASP A 88 4.67 0.54 26.91
CA ASP A 88 3.30 0.54 26.37
C ASP A 88 2.57 -0.76 26.74
N ALA A 89 3.23 -1.92 26.57
CA ALA A 89 2.67 -3.22 26.95
C ALA A 89 2.37 -3.32 28.44
N LEU A 90 3.19 -2.74 29.32
CA LEU A 90 2.97 -2.71 30.76
C LEU A 90 1.78 -1.82 31.14
N VAL A 91 1.59 -0.69 30.48
CA VAL A 91 0.37 0.13 30.63
C VAL A 91 -0.86 -0.65 30.17
N VAL A 92 -0.81 -1.31 29.00
CA VAL A 92 -1.90 -2.17 28.51
C VAL A 92 -2.24 -3.25 29.55
N ALA A 93 -1.24 -3.97 30.05
CA ALA A 93 -1.44 -5.02 31.06
C ALA A 93 -2.10 -4.49 32.33
N THR A 94 -1.68 -3.32 32.80
CA THR A 94 -2.23 -2.65 33.97
C THR A 94 -3.72 -2.33 33.80
N GLU A 95 -4.09 -1.76 32.65
CA GLU A 95 -5.49 -1.38 32.38
C GLU A 95 -6.40 -2.60 32.16
N LEU A 96 -5.91 -3.64 31.50
CA LEU A 96 -6.63 -4.91 31.37
C LEU A 96 -6.86 -5.56 32.75
N HIS A 97 -5.83 -5.58 33.58
CA HIS A 97 -5.91 -6.14 34.94
C HIS A 97 -6.93 -5.39 35.82
N LYS A 98 -6.89 -4.05 35.80
CA LYS A 98 -7.90 -3.21 36.49
C LYS A 98 -9.32 -3.46 35.97
N ALA A 99 -9.48 -3.75 34.66
CA ALA A 99 -10.77 -4.10 34.07
C ALA A 99 -11.25 -5.53 34.40
N GLY A 100 -10.47 -6.30 35.19
CA GLY A 100 -10.79 -7.67 35.61
C GLY A 100 -10.53 -8.74 34.54
N ILE A 101 -9.68 -8.45 33.57
CA ILE A 101 -9.16 -9.44 32.61
C ILE A 101 -7.95 -10.14 33.23
N ALA A 102 -7.87 -11.46 33.12
CA ALA A 102 -6.72 -12.22 33.57
C ALA A 102 -5.54 -11.94 32.64
N VAL A 103 -4.45 -11.38 33.19
CA VAL A 103 -3.28 -10.92 32.45
C VAL A 103 -2.02 -11.57 32.98
N GLU A 104 -1.11 -11.95 32.11
CA GLU A 104 0.25 -12.35 32.45
C GLU A 104 1.24 -11.64 31.50
N VAL A 105 2.33 -11.11 32.05
CA VAL A 105 3.38 -10.42 31.28
C VAL A 105 4.66 -11.25 31.29
N CYS A 106 5.23 -11.51 30.11
CA CYS A 106 6.57 -12.04 29.96
C CYS A 106 7.53 -10.88 29.71
N MET A 107 8.49 -10.67 30.60
CA MET A 107 9.51 -9.63 30.51
C MET A 107 10.92 -10.25 30.70
N PRO A 108 11.52 -10.83 29.63
CA PRO A 108 12.81 -11.51 29.72
C PRO A 108 13.96 -10.60 30.14
N VAL A 109 13.84 -9.31 29.81
CA VAL A 109 14.80 -8.26 30.13
C VAL A 109 14.05 -7.05 30.65
N GLU A 110 14.44 -6.54 31.80
CA GLU A 110 13.78 -5.40 32.43
C GLU A 110 13.90 -4.13 31.55
N VAL A 111 12.84 -3.33 31.54
CA VAL A 111 12.76 -2.07 30.78
C VAL A 111 13.79 -1.05 31.25
N LYS A 112 14.36 -0.29 30.33
CA LYS A 112 15.45 0.67 30.62
C LYS A 112 15.01 2.14 30.60
N PRO A 113 14.19 2.63 29.63
CA PRO A 113 13.77 4.02 29.56
C PRO A 113 12.98 4.46 30.81
N ALA A 114 13.05 5.75 31.13
CA ALA A 114 12.38 6.32 32.30
C ALA A 114 10.85 6.10 32.27
N ASP A 115 10.24 6.37 31.10
CA ASP A 115 8.80 6.15 30.91
C ASP A 115 8.38 4.69 31.06
N ALA A 116 9.19 3.78 30.51
CA ALA A 116 8.93 2.35 30.64
C ALA A 116 9.10 1.82 32.07
N ARG A 117 10.07 2.39 32.84
CA ARG A 117 10.21 2.08 34.28
C ARG A 117 9.01 2.59 35.10
N TRP A 118 8.53 3.81 34.80
CA TRP A 118 7.30 4.33 35.39
C TRP A 118 6.11 3.36 35.16
N ALA A 119 5.97 2.85 33.92
CA ALA A 119 4.92 1.89 33.59
C ALA A 119 5.11 0.55 34.33
N LEU A 120 6.35 0.08 34.50
CA LEU A 120 6.65 -1.13 35.27
C LEU A 120 6.29 -0.99 36.74
N ASP A 121 6.64 0.14 37.36
CA ASP A 121 6.31 0.40 38.77
C ASP A 121 4.78 0.46 38.96
N ALA A 122 4.04 1.07 38.02
CA ALA A 122 2.59 1.08 38.04
C ALA A 122 1.98 -0.32 37.88
N ALA A 123 2.52 -1.16 36.99
CA ALA A 123 2.07 -2.53 36.79
C ALA A 123 2.31 -3.41 38.04
N ARG A 124 3.49 -3.29 38.68
CA ARG A 124 3.83 -3.97 39.93
C ARG A 124 2.90 -3.53 41.08
N ALA A 125 2.66 -2.23 41.21
CA ALA A 125 1.74 -1.68 42.21
C ALA A 125 0.31 -2.14 42.02
N ALA A 126 -0.14 -2.37 40.79
CA ALA A 126 -1.45 -2.92 40.46
C ALA A 126 -1.54 -4.45 40.66
N GLY A 127 -0.43 -5.14 40.95
CA GLY A 127 -0.41 -6.58 41.15
C GLY A 127 -0.43 -7.41 39.83
N VAL A 128 -0.02 -6.83 38.72
CA VAL A 128 0.09 -7.56 37.44
C VAL A 128 1.14 -8.66 37.56
N PRO A 129 0.85 -9.93 37.23
CA PRO A 129 1.82 -11.01 37.21
C PRO A 129 2.86 -10.77 36.12
N ILE A 130 4.15 -10.73 36.48
CA ILE A 130 5.28 -10.46 35.57
C ILE A 130 6.35 -11.54 35.77
N ASP A 131 6.63 -12.32 34.74
CA ASP A 131 7.62 -13.38 34.73
C ASP A 131 8.70 -13.13 33.66
N ALA A 132 9.90 -13.67 33.89
CA ALA A 132 10.98 -13.58 32.89
C ALA A 132 10.85 -14.62 31.76
N ALA A 133 10.14 -15.70 31.99
CA ALA A 133 9.95 -16.79 31.05
C ALA A 133 8.49 -16.88 30.55
N PRO A 134 8.27 -17.34 29.31
CA PRO A 134 6.91 -17.60 28.81
C PRO A 134 6.29 -18.80 29.54
N PRO A 135 4.94 -18.89 29.59
CA PRO A 135 4.25 -20.06 30.11
C PRO A 135 4.51 -21.29 29.21
N ALA A 136 4.27 -22.48 29.74
CA ALA A 136 4.50 -23.74 29.03
C ALA A 136 3.64 -23.88 27.75
N SER A 137 2.45 -23.25 27.71
CA SER A 137 1.56 -23.19 26.53
C SER A 137 0.86 -21.85 26.47
N LEU A 138 0.67 -21.34 25.25
CA LEU A 138 -0.11 -20.14 24.94
C LEU A 138 -1.59 -20.44 24.62
N ASP A 139 -2.01 -21.71 24.60
CA ASP A 139 -3.34 -22.12 24.16
C ASP A 139 -4.49 -21.58 25.04
N GLY A 140 -4.21 -21.27 26.30
CA GLY A 140 -5.21 -20.73 27.23
C GLY A 140 -5.48 -19.23 27.11
N TYR A 141 -4.79 -18.50 26.21
CA TYR A 141 -4.94 -17.05 26.05
C TYR A 141 -5.74 -16.72 24.80
N GLY A 142 -6.77 -15.88 24.94
CA GLY A 142 -7.54 -15.38 23.81
C GLY A 142 -6.79 -14.31 23.02
N TRP A 143 -5.95 -13.51 23.70
CA TRP A 143 -5.13 -12.48 23.09
C TRP A 143 -3.65 -12.60 23.47
N LEU A 144 -2.80 -12.46 22.48
CA LEU A 144 -1.35 -12.33 22.64
C LEU A 144 -0.93 -10.94 22.20
N VAL A 145 -0.10 -10.25 23.00
CA VAL A 145 0.31 -8.88 22.69
C VAL A 145 1.83 -8.81 22.52
N ASP A 146 2.26 -8.34 21.38
CA ASP A 146 3.65 -8.04 21.06
C ASP A 146 3.97 -6.60 21.43
N GLY A 147 4.65 -6.39 22.53
CA GLY A 147 5.23 -5.14 22.97
C GLY A 147 6.75 -5.23 23.09
N MET A 148 7.43 -6.09 22.29
CA MET A 148 8.87 -6.26 22.41
C MET A 148 9.62 -5.06 21.86
N PHE A 149 9.43 -4.75 20.56
CA PHE A 149 10.17 -3.67 19.90
C PHE A 149 9.27 -2.90 18.93
N GLY A 150 9.27 -1.57 19.04
CA GLY A 150 8.63 -0.65 18.10
C GLY A 150 9.61 -0.12 17.05
N ILE A 151 9.39 1.09 16.57
CA ILE A 151 10.15 1.78 15.51
C ILE A 151 11.66 1.93 15.77
N GLY A 152 12.14 1.70 16.99
CA GLY A 152 13.55 1.85 17.37
C GLY A 152 14.44 0.63 17.09
N LEU A 153 13.93 -0.45 16.54
CA LEU A 153 14.70 -1.66 16.27
C LEU A 153 15.58 -1.47 15.02
N VAL A 154 16.90 -1.66 15.18
CA VAL A 154 17.89 -1.49 14.08
C VAL A 154 18.70 -2.74 13.80
N ARG A 155 18.47 -3.83 14.52
CA ARG A 155 19.17 -5.11 14.37
C ARG A 155 18.19 -6.27 14.40
N PRO A 156 18.52 -7.42 13.80
CA PRO A 156 17.67 -8.61 13.84
C PRO A 156 17.31 -9.02 15.27
N LEU A 157 16.13 -9.57 15.44
CA LEU A 157 15.78 -10.22 16.71
C LEU A 157 16.66 -11.43 16.92
N ASP A 158 17.19 -11.56 18.14
CA ASP A 158 18.05 -12.68 18.55
C ASP A 158 17.59 -13.32 19.85
N GLY A 159 18.22 -14.44 20.23
CA GLY A 159 18.03 -15.11 21.50
C GLY A 159 16.57 -15.37 21.86
N VAL A 160 16.19 -14.96 23.07
CA VAL A 160 14.83 -15.14 23.62
C VAL A 160 13.78 -14.39 22.81
N PHE A 161 14.07 -13.19 22.30
CA PHE A 161 13.11 -12.39 21.54
C PHE A 161 12.81 -12.99 20.16
N ALA A 162 13.82 -13.57 19.48
CA ALA A 162 13.59 -14.31 18.25
C ALA A 162 12.71 -15.55 18.49
N THR A 163 12.88 -16.23 19.61
CA THR A 163 12.06 -17.39 20.00
C THR A 163 10.61 -16.96 20.26
N LEU A 164 10.40 -15.90 21.03
CA LEU A 164 9.08 -15.35 21.35
C LEU A 164 8.35 -14.87 20.08
N ALA A 165 9.04 -14.17 19.18
CA ALA A 165 8.47 -13.73 17.90
C ALA A 165 7.98 -14.91 17.05
N ARG A 166 8.74 -16.01 17.01
CA ARG A 166 8.31 -17.25 16.30
C ARG A 166 7.10 -17.89 16.98
N GLN A 167 7.05 -17.92 18.31
CA GLN A 167 5.91 -18.48 19.07
C GLN A 167 4.63 -17.67 18.80
N LEU A 168 4.69 -16.34 18.84
CA LEU A 168 3.58 -15.46 18.49
C LEU A 168 3.11 -15.72 17.04
N SER A 169 4.06 -15.78 16.10
CA SER A 169 3.76 -16.02 14.68
C SER A 169 3.16 -17.41 14.41
N GLN A 170 3.55 -18.43 15.18
CA GLN A 170 2.94 -19.77 15.06
C GLN A 170 1.46 -19.74 15.43
N ARG A 171 1.06 -18.94 16.43
CA ARG A 171 -0.34 -18.79 16.82
C ARG A 171 -1.18 -18.25 15.66
N THR A 172 -0.73 -17.20 14.98
CA THR A 172 -1.42 -16.61 13.83
C THR A 172 -1.56 -17.60 12.67
N LYS A 173 -0.53 -18.39 12.39
CA LYS A 173 -0.52 -19.38 11.29
C LYS A 173 -1.37 -20.62 11.57
N ALA A 174 -1.35 -21.12 12.81
CA ALA A 174 -2.02 -22.36 13.18
C ALA A 174 -3.53 -22.21 13.39
N ARG A 175 -3.98 -21.06 13.86
CA ARG A 175 -5.38 -20.82 14.25
C ARG A 175 -5.83 -19.40 13.89
N PRO A 176 -6.03 -19.09 12.63
CA PRO A 176 -6.42 -17.73 12.20
C PRO A 176 -7.78 -17.28 12.77
N THR A 177 -8.61 -18.22 13.26
CA THR A 177 -9.93 -17.94 13.85
C THR A 177 -9.97 -18.05 15.39
N GLN A 178 -8.90 -18.52 16.03
CA GLN A 178 -8.86 -18.72 17.48
C GLN A 178 -7.67 -17.98 18.11
N GLY A 179 -7.94 -16.81 18.64
CA GLY A 179 -6.96 -15.99 19.32
C GLY A 179 -6.19 -15.08 18.39
N ALA A 180 -6.18 -13.82 18.70
CA ALA A 180 -5.54 -12.77 17.93
C ALA A 180 -4.17 -12.42 18.52
N VAL A 181 -3.26 -11.99 17.65
CA VAL A 181 -1.98 -11.39 18.01
C VAL A 181 -2.06 -9.89 17.71
N LEU A 182 -1.93 -9.07 18.75
CA LEU A 182 -1.88 -7.62 18.66
C LEU A 182 -0.42 -7.16 18.74
N ALA A 183 0.08 -6.48 17.70
CA ALA A 183 1.35 -5.77 17.78
C ALA A 183 1.11 -4.33 18.23
N LEU A 184 1.92 -3.86 19.18
CA LEU A 184 1.97 -2.47 19.60
C LEU A 184 2.98 -1.73 18.72
N ASP A 185 2.59 -0.62 18.17
CA ASP A 185 3.32 0.27 17.28
C ASP A 185 3.67 -0.35 15.91
N VAL A 186 4.54 -1.31 15.85
CA VAL A 186 4.85 -2.14 14.66
C VAL A 186 5.13 -3.58 15.10
N PRO A 187 4.88 -4.59 14.26
CA PRO A 187 5.28 -5.96 14.58
C PRO A 187 6.79 -6.03 14.84
N SER A 188 7.18 -6.63 15.96
CA SER A 188 8.60 -6.73 16.32
C SER A 188 9.40 -7.50 15.27
N GLY A 189 10.50 -6.93 14.83
CA GLY A 189 11.34 -7.45 13.75
C GLY A 189 11.10 -6.80 12.38
N LEU A 190 10.06 -5.96 12.25
CA LEU A 190 9.74 -5.22 11.04
C LEU A 190 10.40 -3.84 11.05
N ASP A 191 10.95 -3.42 9.93
CA ASP A 191 11.38 -2.05 9.71
C ASP A 191 10.17 -1.16 9.38
N SER A 192 9.98 -0.10 10.16
CA SER A 192 8.80 0.78 10.09
C SER A 192 8.72 1.62 8.81
N ASP A 193 9.84 1.88 8.15
CA ASP A 193 9.88 2.70 6.94
C ASP A 193 9.79 1.84 5.68
N THR A 194 10.54 0.74 5.63
CA THR A 194 10.66 -0.09 4.41
C THR A 194 9.68 -1.26 4.34
N GLY A 195 9.18 -1.73 5.49
CA GLY A 195 8.35 -2.95 5.58
C GLY A 195 9.15 -4.25 5.37
N ALA A 196 10.47 -4.17 5.35
CA ALA A 196 11.34 -5.34 5.29
C ALA A 196 11.54 -5.93 6.70
N VAL A 197 11.72 -7.26 6.79
CA VAL A 197 12.15 -7.89 8.03
C VAL A 197 13.63 -7.55 8.26
N ILE A 198 13.94 -7.00 9.44
CA ILE A 198 15.28 -6.62 9.81
C ILE A 198 16.16 -7.87 9.94
N GLY A 199 17.22 -7.94 9.15
CA GLY A 199 18.08 -9.11 9.03
C GLY A 199 17.81 -9.97 7.79
N GLY A 200 16.79 -9.62 7.01
CA GLY A 200 16.49 -10.26 5.73
C GLY A 200 15.78 -11.61 5.87
N ASP A 201 15.83 -12.40 4.80
CA ASP A 201 15.12 -13.68 4.72
C ASP A 201 15.53 -14.67 5.83
N GLY A 202 14.53 -15.23 6.49
CA GLY A 202 14.69 -16.17 7.59
C GLY A 202 14.92 -15.53 8.98
N ALA A 203 15.10 -14.22 9.06
CA ALA A 203 15.11 -13.51 10.33
C ALA A 203 13.74 -13.58 11.02
N ALA A 204 13.71 -13.46 12.34
CA ALA A 204 12.47 -13.53 13.10
C ALA A 204 11.74 -12.19 13.05
N ALA A 205 10.42 -12.25 12.80
CA ALA A 205 9.50 -11.14 12.98
C ALA A 205 8.16 -11.67 13.45
N VAL A 206 7.40 -10.85 14.15
CA VAL A 206 6.04 -11.20 14.60
C VAL A 206 5.07 -11.07 13.43
N HIS A 207 4.25 -12.10 13.23
CA HIS A 207 3.10 -12.06 12.34
C HIS A 207 1.85 -11.77 13.16
N ALA A 208 1.46 -10.53 13.21
CA ALA A 208 0.29 -10.05 13.93
C ALA A 208 -1.00 -10.25 13.12
N THR A 209 -2.13 -10.39 13.81
CA THR A 209 -3.47 -10.30 13.20
C THR A 209 -3.95 -8.86 13.18
N HIS A 210 -3.48 -8.08 14.15
CA HIS A 210 -3.80 -6.66 14.32
C HIS A 210 -2.56 -5.89 14.76
N THR A 211 -2.44 -4.66 14.29
CA THR A 211 -1.43 -3.71 14.76
C THR A 211 -2.14 -2.43 15.18
N ILE A 212 -1.87 -1.96 16.40
CA ILE A 212 -2.22 -0.60 16.81
C ILE A 212 -0.96 0.23 16.79
N THR A 213 -0.94 1.25 15.93
CA THR A 213 0.22 2.10 15.71
C THR A 213 -0.03 3.50 16.26
N PHE A 214 0.99 4.13 16.84
CA PHE A 214 0.84 5.38 17.59
C PHE A 214 1.28 6.59 16.78
N ILE A 215 0.72 7.77 17.08
CA ILE A 215 0.97 9.08 16.43
C ILE A 215 0.44 9.11 15.00
N GLY A 216 0.90 8.22 14.14
CA GLY A 216 0.50 8.14 12.73
C GLY A 216 0.86 6.79 12.11
N ALA A 217 0.34 6.53 10.93
CA ALA A 217 0.62 5.32 10.17
C ALA A 217 2.07 5.34 9.64
N LYS A 218 2.72 4.17 9.58
CA LYS A 218 4.10 4.01 9.09
C LYS A 218 4.09 3.36 7.71
N PRO A 219 4.96 3.78 6.78
CA PRO A 219 5.02 3.22 5.44
C PRO A 219 5.21 1.70 5.43
N GLY A 220 6.09 1.20 6.30
CA GLY A 220 6.45 -0.22 6.39
C GLY A 220 5.28 -1.15 6.74
N LEU A 221 4.20 -0.65 7.31
CA LEU A 221 2.99 -1.44 7.61
C LEU A 221 2.18 -1.78 6.34
N PHE A 222 2.42 -1.09 5.22
CA PHE A 222 1.61 -1.17 4.00
C PHE A 222 2.37 -1.65 2.77
N THR A 223 3.66 -1.93 2.87
CA THR A 223 4.48 -2.41 1.75
C THR A 223 5.37 -3.59 2.15
N ALA A 224 5.95 -4.26 1.17
CA ALA A 224 6.85 -5.40 1.34
C ALA A 224 6.26 -6.47 2.29
N GLN A 225 7.07 -7.04 3.17
CA GLN A 225 6.63 -8.05 4.14
C GLN A 225 5.70 -7.48 5.23
N GLY A 226 5.77 -6.16 5.47
CA GLY A 226 4.96 -5.51 6.49
C GLY A 226 3.46 -5.65 6.25
N ARG A 227 3.01 -5.67 4.99
CA ARG A 227 1.60 -5.88 4.65
C ARG A 227 1.05 -7.23 5.16
N ASP A 228 1.87 -8.28 5.09
CA ASP A 228 1.50 -9.61 5.60
C ASP A 228 1.66 -9.70 7.12
N LEU A 229 2.65 -9.01 7.69
CA LEU A 229 2.99 -9.13 9.11
C LEU A 229 2.15 -8.24 10.01
N ALA A 230 1.66 -7.10 9.53
CA ALA A 230 0.93 -6.12 10.33
C ALA A 230 -0.55 -6.51 10.59
N GLY A 231 -1.15 -7.35 9.75
CA GLY A 231 -2.57 -7.65 9.83
C GLY A 231 -3.44 -6.40 9.62
N ARG A 232 -4.50 -6.25 10.40
CA ARG A 232 -5.36 -5.06 10.37
C ARG A 232 -4.73 -3.93 11.18
N VAL A 233 -4.46 -2.80 10.52
CA VAL A 233 -3.81 -1.64 11.15
C VAL A 233 -4.85 -0.66 11.68
N THR A 234 -4.67 -0.23 12.93
CA THR A 234 -5.43 0.86 13.57
C THR A 234 -4.45 1.94 14.00
N VAL A 235 -4.72 3.20 13.68
CA VAL A 235 -3.92 4.35 14.13
C VAL A 235 -4.55 4.95 15.38
N ALA A 236 -3.72 5.15 16.40
CA ALA A 236 -4.04 5.91 17.61
C ALA A 236 -3.21 7.21 17.60
N PRO A 237 -3.80 8.37 17.28
CA PRO A 237 -3.07 9.64 17.18
C PRO A 237 -2.46 10.13 18.50
N ILE A 238 -2.94 9.64 19.64
CA ILE A 238 -2.50 9.93 21.03
C ILE A 238 -2.39 11.42 21.36
N GLY A 239 -3.23 12.24 20.70
CA GLY A 239 -3.27 13.69 20.89
C GLY A 239 -2.12 14.44 20.25
N LEU A 240 -1.41 13.80 19.31
CA LEU A 240 -0.45 14.43 18.41
C LEU A 240 -1.06 14.40 17.01
N VAL A 241 -1.36 15.56 16.46
CA VAL A 241 -1.83 15.67 15.08
C VAL A 241 -0.60 15.78 14.19
N ALA A 242 -0.23 14.67 13.57
CA ALA A 242 0.88 14.67 12.63
C ALA A 242 0.48 15.42 11.35
N GLY A 243 1.07 16.62 11.15
CA GLY A 243 1.01 17.33 9.87
C GLY A 243 -0.24 18.14 9.57
N ILE A 244 -1.16 18.34 10.52
CA ILE A 244 -2.19 19.38 10.40
C ILE A 244 -1.69 20.59 11.18
N ASN A 245 -1.05 21.52 10.49
CA ASN A 245 -0.62 22.80 11.04
C ASN A 245 -1.85 23.63 11.41
N ASP A 246 -2.10 23.81 12.69
CA ASP A 246 -2.93 24.88 13.19
C ASP A 246 -2.27 26.24 12.84
N GLY A 247 -2.81 26.91 11.85
CA GLY A 247 -2.73 28.37 11.76
C GLY A 247 -1.47 29.03 11.22
N GLY A 248 -0.71 28.40 10.35
CA GLY A 248 0.41 29.07 9.67
C GLY A 248 0.35 28.99 8.15
N SER A 249 0.19 30.11 7.49
CA SER A 249 0.15 30.42 6.06
C SER A 249 -0.11 29.24 5.07
N GLN A 250 -1.11 29.39 4.23
CA GLN A 250 -1.50 28.43 3.19
C GLN A 250 -0.32 27.94 2.29
N ASP A 251 0.75 28.71 2.19
CA ASP A 251 1.93 28.37 1.38
C ASP A 251 2.86 27.33 2.01
N ALA A 252 2.96 27.27 3.35
CA ALA A 252 3.75 26.28 4.07
C ALA A 252 3.04 24.92 4.12
N ALA A 253 1.72 24.90 4.27
CA ALA A 253 0.90 23.68 4.26
C ALA A 253 0.94 22.97 2.90
N THR A 254 0.96 23.72 1.78
CA THR A 254 1.08 23.15 0.43
C THR A 254 2.47 22.57 0.16
N SER A 255 3.53 23.13 0.73
CA SER A 255 4.91 22.63 0.56
C SER A 255 5.18 21.36 1.39
N ALA A 256 4.76 21.33 2.66
CA ALA A 256 4.91 20.17 3.53
C ALA A 256 4.03 18.99 3.09
N SER A 257 2.80 19.26 2.60
CA SER A 257 1.89 18.25 2.08
C SER A 257 2.39 17.59 0.79
N ARG A 258 3.20 18.28 -0.03
CA ARG A 258 3.77 17.72 -1.27
C ARG A 258 4.90 16.73 -1.05
N ALA A 259 5.63 16.83 0.07
CA ALA A 259 6.76 15.96 0.38
C ALA A 259 6.38 14.73 1.22
N ALA A 260 5.19 14.72 1.82
CA ALA A 260 4.74 13.60 2.67
C ALA A 260 4.37 12.37 1.83
N ILE A 261 4.71 11.19 2.34
CA ILE A 261 4.22 9.93 1.78
C ILE A 261 2.73 9.83 2.13
N GLN A 262 1.88 9.54 1.13
CA GLN A 262 0.44 9.38 1.35
C GLN A 262 0.01 7.92 1.24
N LEU A 263 -0.87 7.47 2.12
CA LEU A 263 -1.67 6.27 1.87
C LEU A 263 -2.78 6.65 0.89
N SER A 264 -2.79 6.00 -0.29
CA SER A 264 -3.70 6.36 -1.38
C SER A 264 -5.17 6.11 -1.02
N ALA A 265 -6.03 7.08 -1.34
CA ALA A 265 -7.47 6.98 -1.20
C ALA A 265 -8.19 7.81 -2.27
N PRO A 266 -9.51 7.62 -2.46
CA PRO A 266 -10.29 8.25 -3.52
C PRO A 266 -10.27 9.78 -3.54
N ASP A 267 -10.07 10.44 -2.40
CA ASP A 267 -9.99 11.91 -2.30
C ASP A 267 -8.76 12.51 -3.01
N LEU A 268 -7.66 11.74 -3.19
CA LEU A 268 -6.49 12.21 -3.92
C LEU A 268 -6.70 12.33 -5.43
N PHE A 269 -7.61 11.56 -6.01
CA PHE A 269 -7.80 11.51 -7.46
C PHE A 269 -9.25 11.72 -7.91
N GLY A 270 -10.21 11.63 -7.00
CA GLY A 270 -11.64 11.85 -7.28
C GLY A 270 -11.94 13.21 -7.92
N PRO A 271 -11.33 14.33 -7.47
CA PRO A 271 -11.54 15.65 -8.07
C PRO A 271 -11.14 15.74 -9.56
N PHE A 272 -10.33 14.82 -10.06
CA PHE A 272 -9.87 14.79 -11.46
C PHE A 272 -10.71 13.88 -12.35
N MET A 273 -11.68 13.13 -11.79
CA MET A 273 -12.54 12.27 -12.59
C MET A 273 -13.44 13.11 -13.51
N PRO A 274 -13.49 12.79 -14.83
CA PRO A 274 -14.24 13.59 -15.79
C PRO A 274 -15.75 13.47 -15.54
N PRO A 275 -16.50 14.56 -15.56
CA PRO A 275 -17.95 14.51 -15.39
C PRO A 275 -18.63 13.77 -16.55
N ARG A 276 -19.65 12.96 -16.24
CA ARG A 276 -20.45 12.20 -17.23
C ARG A 276 -21.76 12.92 -17.50
N ASN A 277 -21.70 14.08 -18.18
CA ASN A 277 -22.86 14.89 -18.52
C ASN A 277 -23.68 14.28 -19.66
N PHE A 278 -24.98 14.63 -19.77
CA PHE A 278 -25.86 14.13 -20.84
C PHE A 278 -25.39 14.56 -22.25
N ALA A 279 -24.85 15.76 -22.39
CA ALA A 279 -24.37 16.30 -23.67
C ALA A 279 -22.91 15.89 -23.93
N THR A 280 -22.62 14.59 -23.99
CA THR A 280 -21.30 14.03 -24.27
C THR A 280 -21.34 13.06 -25.45
N ASN A 281 -20.18 12.80 -26.05
CA ASN A 281 -20.00 11.85 -27.13
C ASN A 281 -18.71 11.05 -26.94
N LYS A 282 -18.46 10.04 -27.77
CA LYS A 282 -17.28 9.18 -27.65
C LYS A 282 -15.95 9.93 -27.74
N GLY A 283 -15.89 11.08 -28.41
CA GLY A 283 -14.68 11.93 -28.45
C GLY A 283 -14.39 12.64 -27.13
N THR A 284 -15.42 12.88 -26.30
CA THR A 284 -15.27 13.56 -25.00
C THR A 284 -14.40 12.79 -24.00
N PHE A 285 -14.38 11.46 -24.11
CA PHE A 285 -13.67 10.57 -23.19
C PHE A 285 -12.39 9.98 -23.79
N GLY A 286 -11.90 10.61 -24.85
CA GLY A 286 -10.62 10.34 -25.46
C GLY A 286 -10.51 9.02 -26.22
N SER A 287 -9.40 8.90 -26.90
CA SER A 287 -9.01 7.74 -27.71
C SER A 287 -7.69 7.17 -27.18
N LEU A 288 -7.69 5.93 -26.71
CA LEU A 288 -6.50 5.21 -26.30
C LEU A 288 -6.01 4.29 -27.40
N ALA A 289 -4.70 4.27 -27.69
CA ALA A 289 -4.09 3.15 -28.42
C ALA A 289 -3.25 2.30 -27.45
N VAL A 290 -3.53 0.99 -27.44
CA VAL A 290 -2.69 -0.01 -26.80
C VAL A 290 -1.74 -0.58 -27.83
N VAL A 291 -0.44 -0.35 -27.66
CA VAL A 291 0.63 -0.70 -28.60
C VAL A 291 1.41 -1.91 -28.08
N GLY A 292 1.34 -3.02 -28.79
CA GLY A 292 2.01 -4.25 -28.37
C GLY A 292 1.62 -5.45 -29.26
N GLY A 293 1.67 -6.64 -28.69
CA GLY A 293 1.21 -7.85 -29.35
C GLY A 293 2.06 -8.24 -30.55
N ASP A 294 3.25 -8.75 -30.31
CA ASP A 294 4.02 -9.46 -31.32
C ASP A 294 3.39 -10.82 -31.65
N THR A 295 3.88 -11.49 -32.68
CA THR A 295 3.37 -12.78 -33.15
C THR A 295 3.25 -13.78 -31.98
N GLY A 296 2.03 -14.27 -31.74
CA GLY A 296 1.71 -15.16 -30.61
C GLY A 296 1.43 -14.47 -29.26
N MET A 297 1.57 -13.13 -29.17
CA MET A 297 1.42 -12.36 -27.93
C MET A 297 0.26 -11.35 -27.96
N CYS A 298 -0.66 -11.47 -28.93
CA CYS A 298 -1.77 -10.52 -29.10
C CYS A 298 -2.79 -10.51 -27.94
N GLY A 299 -2.80 -11.52 -27.09
CA GLY A 299 -3.70 -11.59 -25.93
C GLY A 299 -3.46 -10.49 -24.89
N ALA A 300 -2.20 -10.10 -24.66
CA ALA A 300 -1.83 -9.09 -23.67
C ALA A 300 -2.40 -7.69 -24.00
N PRO A 301 -2.19 -7.12 -25.19
CA PRO A 301 -2.80 -5.82 -25.53
C PRO A 301 -4.34 -5.89 -25.64
N ILE A 302 -4.93 -7.05 -25.96
CA ILE A 302 -6.39 -7.21 -25.95
C ILE A 302 -6.92 -7.14 -24.51
N LEU A 303 -6.26 -7.78 -23.54
CA LEU A 303 -6.63 -7.65 -22.11
C LEU A 303 -6.56 -6.20 -21.64
N ALA A 304 -5.48 -5.48 -21.96
CA ALA A 304 -5.33 -4.06 -21.65
C ALA A 304 -6.42 -3.22 -22.31
N ALA A 305 -6.74 -3.48 -23.58
CA ALA A 305 -7.77 -2.76 -24.30
C ALA A 305 -9.18 -3.00 -23.73
N ARG A 306 -9.49 -4.23 -23.35
CA ARG A 306 -10.75 -4.54 -22.65
C ARG A 306 -10.86 -3.77 -21.33
N ALA A 307 -9.78 -3.73 -20.55
CA ALA A 307 -9.73 -2.97 -19.30
C ALA A 307 -9.94 -1.47 -19.55
N ALA A 308 -9.35 -0.93 -20.61
CA ALA A 308 -9.55 0.46 -21.01
C ALA A 308 -11.00 0.77 -21.41
N LEU A 309 -11.64 -0.13 -22.14
CA LEU A 309 -13.06 0.00 -22.52
C LEU A 309 -13.95 0.07 -21.26
N TYR A 310 -13.75 -0.85 -20.31
CA TYR A 310 -14.49 -0.89 -19.06
C TYR A 310 -14.20 0.29 -18.12
N THR A 311 -13.01 0.91 -18.24
CA THR A 311 -12.64 2.12 -17.49
C THR A 311 -13.23 3.40 -18.11
N GLY A 312 -13.83 3.28 -19.30
CA GLY A 312 -14.66 4.34 -19.90
C GLY A 312 -13.92 5.26 -20.88
N ALA A 313 -12.82 4.82 -21.49
CA ALA A 313 -12.24 5.47 -22.66
C ALA A 313 -13.30 5.51 -23.80
N GLY A 314 -13.36 6.62 -24.51
CA GLY A 314 -14.39 6.84 -25.56
C GLY A 314 -14.16 5.99 -26.81
N LYS A 315 -12.89 5.72 -27.15
CA LYS A 315 -12.46 4.79 -28.20
C LYS A 315 -11.21 4.06 -27.73
N VAL A 316 -11.14 2.77 -28.07
CA VAL A 316 -9.96 1.95 -27.77
C VAL A 316 -9.46 1.26 -29.03
N HIS A 317 -8.24 1.54 -29.37
CA HIS A 317 -7.52 0.96 -30.50
C HIS A 317 -6.43 -0.01 -29.98
N VAL A 318 -6.22 -1.10 -30.69
CA VAL A 318 -5.12 -2.03 -30.45
C VAL A 318 -4.20 -1.99 -31.65
N ALA A 319 -2.99 -1.51 -31.47
CA ALA A 319 -1.97 -1.44 -32.51
C ALA A 319 -1.00 -2.63 -32.37
N LEU A 320 -1.15 -3.61 -33.25
CA LEU A 320 -0.46 -4.90 -33.20
C LEU A 320 0.82 -4.89 -34.02
N LEU A 321 1.94 -5.33 -33.41
CA LEU A 321 3.24 -5.44 -34.07
C LEU A 321 3.38 -6.73 -34.87
N GLY A 322 2.81 -7.82 -34.37
CA GLY A 322 2.92 -9.15 -34.96
C GLY A 322 1.90 -9.43 -36.07
N GLU A 323 2.14 -10.52 -36.77
CA GLU A 323 1.23 -11.07 -37.78
C GLU A 323 0.28 -12.11 -37.19
N GLY A 324 -0.83 -12.40 -37.91
CA GLY A 324 -1.78 -13.43 -37.53
C GLY A 324 -2.71 -13.08 -36.38
N ALA A 325 -2.81 -11.80 -36.02
CA ALA A 325 -3.77 -11.33 -35.04
C ALA A 325 -5.22 -11.49 -35.56
N PRO A 326 -6.20 -11.72 -34.67
CA PRO A 326 -7.59 -11.76 -35.09
C PRO A 326 -8.01 -10.38 -35.62
N PRO A 327 -8.88 -10.30 -36.64
CA PRO A 327 -9.34 -9.02 -37.20
C PRO A 327 -10.23 -8.23 -36.25
N TYR A 328 -10.77 -8.86 -35.23
CA TYR A 328 -11.60 -8.27 -34.17
C TYR A 328 -11.54 -9.16 -32.92
N ASP A 329 -11.96 -8.62 -31.79
CA ASP A 329 -12.13 -9.36 -30.54
C ASP A 329 -13.60 -9.82 -30.41
N PRO A 330 -13.92 -11.12 -30.57
CA PRO A 330 -15.33 -11.58 -30.60
C PRO A 330 -16.15 -11.20 -29.37
N PRO A 331 -15.62 -11.28 -28.14
CA PRO A 331 -16.38 -10.85 -26.95
C PRO A 331 -16.57 -9.33 -26.85
N HIS A 332 -15.71 -8.52 -27.49
CA HIS A 332 -15.73 -7.06 -27.43
C HIS A 332 -15.47 -6.46 -28.81
N PRO A 333 -16.44 -6.57 -29.74
CA PRO A 333 -16.29 -6.05 -31.11
C PRO A 333 -16.18 -4.51 -31.18
N GLU A 334 -16.36 -3.81 -30.06
CA GLU A 334 -16.14 -2.38 -29.94
C GLU A 334 -14.65 -2.00 -29.98
N LEU A 335 -13.73 -2.95 -29.72
CA LEU A 335 -12.32 -2.76 -29.84
C LEU A 335 -11.88 -2.71 -31.30
N MET A 336 -11.07 -1.71 -31.66
CA MET A 336 -10.58 -1.51 -33.02
C MET A 336 -9.15 -2.02 -33.14
N LEU A 337 -9.00 -3.19 -33.74
CA LEU A 337 -7.69 -3.83 -33.94
C LEU A 337 -7.06 -3.41 -35.27
N HIS A 338 -5.80 -2.99 -35.25
CA HIS A 338 -5.06 -2.51 -36.42
C HIS A 338 -3.65 -3.09 -36.43
N PRO A 339 -3.07 -3.38 -37.63
CA PRO A 339 -1.63 -3.42 -37.76
C PRO A 339 -1.05 -2.05 -37.35
N ILE A 340 0.07 -2.03 -36.64
CA ILE A 340 0.67 -0.79 -36.11
C ILE A 340 0.95 0.24 -37.22
N ASP A 341 1.38 -0.22 -38.40
CA ASP A 341 1.76 0.64 -39.52
C ASP A 341 0.54 1.36 -40.18
N THR A 342 -0.69 1.04 -39.77
CA THR A 342 -1.92 1.61 -40.33
C THR A 342 -2.67 2.55 -39.39
N LEU A 343 -2.28 2.61 -38.10
CA LEU A 343 -2.91 3.44 -37.11
C LEU A 343 -2.16 4.77 -36.91
N PRO A 344 -2.78 5.94 -37.14
CA PRO A 344 -2.17 7.23 -36.86
C PRO A 344 -2.10 7.48 -35.35
N LEU A 345 -0.98 7.10 -34.70
CA LEU A 345 -0.80 7.17 -33.26
C LEU A 345 -0.75 8.61 -32.73
N ASP A 346 -0.40 9.58 -33.56
CA ASP A 346 -0.38 11.01 -33.25
C ASP A 346 -1.78 11.61 -33.04
N SER A 347 -2.81 10.92 -33.53
CA SER A 347 -4.22 11.30 -33.36
C SER A 347 -4.88 10.75 -32.09
N MET A 348 -4.12 10.03 -31.26
CA MET A 348 -4.61 9.46 -30.00
C MET A 348 -4.46 10.46 -28.85
N ASP A 349 -5.30 10.32 -27.81
CA ASP A 349 -5.23 11.12 -26.59
C ASP A 349 -4.27 10.50 -25.55
N ALA A 350 -3.95 9.20 -25.66
CA ALA A 350 -2.92 8.51 -24.88
C ALA A 350 -2.46 7.21 -25.55
N LEU A 351 -1.27 6.76 -25.16
CA LEU A 351 -0.68 5.49 -25.59
C LEU A 351 -0.33 4.62 -24.37
N ALA A 352 -0.74 3.34 -24.37
CA ALA A 352 -0.27 2.31 -23.43
C ALA A 352 0.59 1.32 -24.23
N ILE A 353 1.88 1.20 -23.88
CA ILE A 353 2.89 0.60 -24.75
C ILE A 353 3.64 -0.50 -24.02
N GLY A 354 3.83 -1.66 -24.67
CA GLY A 354 4.75 -2.68 -24.21
C GLY A 354 4.16 -4.06 -23.94
N CYS A 355 2.85 -4.20 -23.79
CA CYS A 355 2.19 -5.49 -23.52
C CYS A 355 2.46 -6.50 -24.66
N GLY A 356 3.33 -7.50 -24.41
CA GLY A 356 3.69 -8.50 -25.41
C GLY A 356 4.30 -7.92 -26.71
N MET A 357 5.05 -6.83 -26.59
CA MET A 357 5.64 -6.11 -27.74
C MET A 357 6.85 -6.82 -28.34
N GLY A 358 7.50 -7.69 -27.55
CA GLY A 358 8.76 -8.32 -27.90
C GLY A 358 9.96 -7.39 -27.76
N HIS A 359 11.15 -7.92 -28.10
CA HIS A 359 12.43 -7.23 -27.93
C HIS A 359 13.21 -7.10 -29.25
N GLY A 360 12.55 -7.31 -30.37
CA GLY A 360 13.16 -7.26 -31.71
C GLY A 360 13.38 -5.82 -32.21
N GLU A 361 14.09 -5.68 -33.35
CA GLU A 361 14.36 -4.38 -33.96
C GLU A 361 13.09 -3.59 -34.28
N ARG A 362 11.99 -4.28 -34.66
CA ARG A 362 10.71 -3.62 -34.94
C ARG A 362 10.16 -2.96 -33.69
N ALA A 363 10.16 -3.67 -32.55
CA ALA A 363 9.72 -3.13 -31.26
C ALA A 363 10.56 -1.91 -30.83
N THR A 364 11.88 -1.99 -30.99
CA THR A 364 12.79 -0.87 -30.70
C THR A 364 12.50 0.36 -31.57
N ARG A 365 12.32 0.17 -32.89
CA ARG A 365 11.97 1.27 -33.81
C ARG A 365 10.63 1.91 -33.44
N VAL A 366 9.59 1.09 -33.20
CA VAL A 366 8.27 1.59 -32.79
C VAL A 366 8.39 2.42 -31.51
N LEU A 367 9.23 1.99 -30.57
CA LEU A 367 9.41 2.72 -29.30
C LEU A 367 10.10 4.08 -29.51
N HIS A 368 11.10 4.16 -30.40
CA HIS A 368 11.68 5.45 -30.81
C HIS A 368 10.64 6.34 -31.49
N ASP A 369 9.88 5.81 -32.45
CA ASP A 369 8.86 6.57 -33.18
C ASP A 369 7.79 7.14 -32.25
N VAL A 370 7.26 6.35 -31.31
CA VAL A 370 6.23 6.82 -30.36
C VAL A 370 6.79 7.85 -29.37
N LEU A 371 8.08 7.81 -29.04
CA LEU A 371 8.72 8.83 -28.21
C LEU A 371 8.78 10.20 -28.87
N GLN A 372 8.72 10.29 -30.19
CA GLN A 372 8.68 11.57 -30.91
C GLN A 372 7.29 12.21 -30.94
N LEU A 373 6.23 11.46 -30.59
CA LEU A 373 4.86 11.96 -30.62
C LEU A 373 4.55 12.81 -29.38
N ASP A 374 3.79 13.88 -29.55
CA ASP A 374 3.29 14.72 -28.46
C ASP A 374 1.97 14.16 -27.90
N VAL A 375 2.04 12.96 -27.33
CA VAL A 375 0.92 12.20 -26.75
C VAL A 375 1.35 11.64 -25.41
N PRO A 376 0.52 11.69 -24.35
CA PRO A 376 0.79 11.04 -23.08
C PRO A 376 1.04 9.54 -23.22
N LYS A 377 2.05 9.01 -22.51
CA LYS A 377 2.52 7.62 -22.67
C LYS A 377 2.65 6.89 -21.35
N LEU A 378 2.19 5.64 -21.37
CA LEU A 378 2.49 4.65 -20.35
C LEU A 378 3.36 3.55 -20.94
N PHE A 379 4.44 3.18 -20.26
CA PHE A 379 5.33 2.07 -20.62
C PHE A 379 5.23 0.95 -19.59
N ASP A 380 4.99 -0.27 -20.05
CA ASP A 380 4.96 -1.50 -19.25
C ASP A 380 5.76 -2.61 -19.93
N ALA A 381 6.05 -3.66 -19.20
CA ALA A 381 6.56 -4.94 -19.70
C ALA A 381 7.76 -4.78 -20.66
N ASP A 382 7.60 -5.18 -21.94
CA ASP A 382 8.69 -5.19 -22.92
C ASP A 382 9.22 -3.80 -23.25
N ALA A 383 8.38 -2.77 -23.21
CA ALA A 383 8.84 -1.39 -23.41
C ALA A 383 9.82 -0.96 -22.31
N LEU A 384 9.56 -1.31 -21.04
CA LEU A 384 10.47 -1.04 -19.92
C LEU A 384 11.79 -1.79 -20.06
N ASN A 385 11.73 -3.05 -20.53
CA ASN A 385 12.93 -3.85 -20.79
C ASN A 385 13.78 -3.26 -21.91
N LEU A 386 13.16 -2.72 -22.97
CA LEU A 386 13.86 -2.02 -24.06
C LEU A 386 14.52 -0.73 -23.56
N VAL A 387 13.80 0.09 -22.78
CA VAL A 387 14.36 1.31 -22.16
C VAL A 387 15.53 0.97 -21.22
N ALA A 388 15.44 -0.12 -20.47
CA ALA A 388 16.52 -0.55 -19.57
C ALA A 388 17.77 -0.99 -20.35
N LYS A 389 17.61 -1.53 -21.56
CA LYS A 389 18.68 -2.09 -22.39
C LYS A 389 19.32 -1.06 -23.33
N ASP A 390 18.54 -0.07 -23.79
CA ASP A 390 18.98 0.92 -24.76
C ASP A 390 19.19 2.31 -24.13
N PRO A 391 20.45 2.77 -23.99
CA PRO A 391 20.73 4.10 -23.43
C PRO A 391 20.13 5.27 -24.21
N ALA A 392 19.91 5.13 -25.53
CA ALA A 392 19.31 6.18 -26.35
C ALA A 392 17.83 6.34 -25.98
N LEU A 393 17.06 5.25 -25.90
CA LEU A 393 15.68 5.25 -25.43
C LEU A 393 15.56 5.82 -24.00
N ALA A 394 16.47 5.44 -23.11
CA ALA A 394 16.50 5.96 -21.74
C ALA A 394 16.71 7.49 -21.71
N ALA A 395 17.61 8.00 -22.56
CA ALA A 395 17.88 9.44 -22.69
C ALA A 395 16.69 10.19 -23.28
N GLU A 396 16.02 9.66 -24.30
CA GLU A 396 14.83 10.26 -24.92
C GLU A 396 13.68 10.37 -23.92
N VAL A 397 13.40 9.31 -23.16
CA VAL A 397 12.37 9.33 -22.09
C VAL A 397 12.69 10.40 -21.04
N THR A 398 13.95 10.44 -20.57
CA THR A 398 14.36 11.40 -19.55
C THR A 398 14.25 12.84 -20.07
N ALA A 399 14.65 13.08 -21.32
CA ALA A 399 14.55 14.41 -21.94
C ALA A 399 13.10 14.92 -22.01
N ARG A 400 12.14 14.06 -22.36
CA ARG A 400 10.71 14.40 -22.34
C ARG A 400 10.24 14.81 -20.95
N GLY A 401 10.57 14.01 -19.94
CA GLY A 401 10.17 14.30 -18.55
C GLY A 401 10.75 15.63 -18.05
N VAL A 402 12.01 15.92 -18.35
CA VAL A 402 12.67 17.20 -18.02
C VAL A 402 12.00 18.39 -18.74
N GLN A 403 11.47 18.18 -19.94
CA GLN A 403 10.71 19.19 -20.71
C GLN A 403 9.25 19.35 -20.23
N GLY A 404 8.83 18.64 -19.17
CA GLY A 404 7.50 18.77 -18.58
C GLY A 404 6.46 17.79 -19.13
N ASP A 405 6.87 16.81 -19.93
CA ASP A 405 6.01 15.74 -20.44
C ASP A 405 6.47 14.35 -19.95
N PRO A 406 6.35 14.05 -18.64
CA PRO A 406 6.80 12.79 -18.06
C PRO A 406 5.96 11.61 -18.57
N CYS A 407 6.59 10.47 -18.82
CA CYS A 407 5.91 9.21 -19.06
C CYS A 407 5.40 8.61 -17.75
N ILE A 408 4.54 7.57 -17.83
CA ILE A 408 4.24 6.68 -16.71
C ILE A 408 4.97 5.36 -16.96
N PHE A 409 5.70 4.87 -15.96
CA PHE A 409 6.35 3.57 -15.93
C PHE A 409 5.65 2.67 -14.92
N THR A 410 5.39 1.41 -15.29
CA THR A 410 4.71 0.43 -14.42
C THR A 410 5.59 -0.81 -14.14
N PRO A 411 6.84 -0.66 -13.66
CA PRO A 411 7.73 -1.79 -13.48
C PRO A 411 7.29 -2.70 -12.33
N HIS A 412 7.41 -4.02 -12.51
CA HIS A 412 7.53 -4.96 -11.41
C HIS A 412 8.99 -4.95 -10.85
N PRO A 413 9.28 -5.56 -9.68
CA PRO A 413 10.60 -5.42 -9.06
C PRO A 413 11.80 -5.82 -9.93
N LEU A 414 11.65 -6.83 -10.81
CA LEU A 414 12.73 -7.23 -11.70
C LEU A 414 12.96 -6.24 -12.85
N GLU A 415 11.89 -5.65 -13.40
CA GLU A 415 11.98 -4.56 -14.38
C GLU A 415 12.60 -3.31 -13.77
N ALA A 416 12.17 -2.97 -12.56
CA ALA A 416 12.75 -1.87 -11.77
C ALA A 416 14.26 -2.06 -11.52
N ALA A 417 14.67 -3.28 -11.19
CA ALA A 417 16.07 -3.63 -11.01
C ALA A 417 16.89 -3.43 -12.29
N ARG A 418 16.36 -3.87 -13.45
CA ARG A 418 17.01 -3.66 -14.77
C ARG A 418 17.13 -2.16 -15.07
N LEU A 419 16.06 -1.40 -14.87
CA LEU A 419 16.06 0.04 -15.07
C LEU A 419 17.04 0.79 -14.15
N LEU A 420 17.27 0.30 -12.93
CA LEU A 420 18.24 0.87 -11.98
C LEU A 420 19.66 0.35 -12.17
N GLY A 421 19.87 -0.72 -12.91
CA GLY A 421 21.16 -1.42 -12.98
C GLY A 421 21.52 -2.11 -11.66
N SER A 422 20.53 -2.65 -10.95
CA SER A 422 20.64 -3.33 -9.66
C SER A 422 19.99 -4.72 -9.70
N ASP A 423 19.71 -5.30 -8.55
CA ASP A 423 19.02 -6.58 -8.42
C ASP A 423 17.64 -6.44 -7.73
N ALA A 424 16.77 -7.43 -7.94
CA ALA A 424 15.41 -7.40 -7.41
C ALA A 424 15.36 -7.44 -5.86
N ALA A 425 16.34 -8.07 -5.20
CA ALA A 425 16.41 -8.12 -3.75
C ALA A 425 16.71 -6.73 -3.17
N SER A 426 17.58 -5.95 -3.81
CA SER A 426 17.86 -4.56 -3.46
C SER A 426 16.63 -3.68 -3.62
N VAL A 427 15.87 -3.83 -4.71
CA VAL A 427 14.60 -3.12 -4.92
C VAL A 427 13.58 -3.48 -3.83
N GLN A 428 13.46 -4.76 -3.48
CA GLN A 428 12.51 -5.22 -2.47
C GLN A 428 12.89 -4.82 -1.04
N ARG A 429 14.18 -4.64 -0.76
CA ARG A 429 14.68 -4.22 0.55
C ARG A 429 14.26 -2.79 0.90
N ASP A 430 14.25 -1.90 -0.09
CA ASP A 430 13.77 -0.53 0.07
C ASP A 430 13.03 -0.07 -1.19
N ARG A 431 11.75 -0.43 -1.24
CA ARG A 431 10.87 -0.15 -2.36
C ARG A 431 10.60 1.36 -2.53
N LEU A 432 10.57 2.10 -1.43
CA LEU A 432 10.36 3.55 -1.45
C LEU A 432 11.54 4.28 -2.10
N ALA A 433 12.76 3.94 -1.69
CA ALA A 433 13.96 4.50 -2.30
C ALA A 433 14.08 4.09 -3.77
N ALA A 434 13.76 2.85 -4.14
CA ALA A 434 13.79 2.38 -5.51
C ALA A 434 12.79 3.14 -6.41
N ALA A 435 11.56 3.36 -5.94
CA ALA A 435 10.54 4.12 -6.69
C ALA A 435 10.95 5.59 -6.89
N ARG A 436 11.48 6.24 -5.85
CA ARG A 436 12.03 7.61 -5.94
C ARG A 436 13.21 7.70 -6.91
N ALA A 437 14.14 6.73 -6.84
CA ALA A 437 15.30 6.70 -7.71
C ALA A 437 14.91 6.54 -9.19
N LEU A 438 13.91 5.71 -9.49
CA LEU A 438 13.37 5.56 -10.85
C LEU A 438 12.69 6.84 -11.32
N ALA A 439 11.84 7.45 -10.49
CA ALA A 439 11.13 8.68 -10.84
C ALA A 439 12.11 9.83 -11.12
N ALA A 440 13.15 9.97 -10.30
CA ALA A 440 14.21 10.96 -10.52
C ALA A 440 15.05 10.66 -11.76
N ARG A 441 15.48 9.39 -11.96
CA ARG A 441 16.34 8.99 -13.09
C ARG A 441 15.69 9.25 -14.45
N PHE A 442 14.42 8.91 -14.59
CA PHE A 442 13.69 9.01 -15.86
C PHE A 442 12.81 10.26 -15.96
N ALA A 443 12.82 11.13 -14.93
CA ALA A 443 11.92 12.28 -14.82
C ALA A 443 10.46 11.90 -15.14
N SER A 444 10.00 10.75 -14.64
CA SER A 444 8.73 10.10 -15.01
C SER A 444 7.94 9.68 -13.78
N VAL A 445 6.63 9.52 -13.93
CA VAL A 445 5.79 8.89 -12.89
C VAL A 445 6.07 7.39 -12.89
N VAL A 446 6.29 6.82 -11.71
CA VAL A 446 6.61 5.40 -11.55
C VAL A 446 5.57 4.72 -10.68
N VAL A 447 5.05 3.62 -11.17
CA VAL A 447 4.19 2.66 -10.45
C VAL A 447 5.01 1.41 -10.18
N LEU A 448 5.69 1.34 -9.05
CA LEU A 448 6.46 0.15 -8.65
C LEU A 448 5.50 -0.92 -8.15
N LYS A 449 5.16 -1.86 -9.03
CA LYS A 449 4.18 -2.95 -8.78
C LYS A 449 4.65 -3.89 -7.66
N GLY A 450 3.71 -4.54 -7.00
CA GLY A 450 3.92 -5.53 -5.93
C GLY A 450 3.12 -5.19 -4.67
N VAL A 451 3.42 -5.89 -3.58
CA VAL A 451 2.71 -5.71 -2.30
C VAL A 451 2.88 -4.27 -1.80
N GLY A 452 1.76 -3.55 -1.63
CA GLY A 452 1.80 -2.11 -1.37
C GLY A 452 2.44 -1.39 -2.56
N THR A 453 1.79 -1.40 -3.73
CA THR A 453 2.28 -0.70 -4.93
C THR A 453 2.58 0.76 -4.60
N ILE A 454 3.73 1.25 -5.05
CA ILE A 454 4.22 2.60 -4.78
C ILE A 454 4.10 3.44 -6.04
N ILE A 455 3.48 4.60 -5.92
CA ILE A 455 3.40 5.59 -6.98
C ILE A 455 4.32 6.77 -6.60
N ALA A 456 5.32 7.04 -7.45
CA ALA A 456 6.28 8.11 -7.25
C ALA A 456 6.27 9.07 -8.45
N ALA A 457 6.31 10.36 -8.18
CA ALA A 457 6.42 11.39 -9.21
C ALA A 457 7.79 12.09 -9.16
N PRO A 458 8.27 12.65 -10.28
CA PRO A 458 9.56 13.36 -10.32
C PRO A 458 9.58 14.64 -9.48
N ASP A 459 8.43 15.18 -9.12
CA ASP A 459 8.28 16.35 -8.23
C ASP A 459 8.38 16.00 -6.72
N GLY A 460 8.62 14.72 -6.40
CA GLY A 460 8.79 14.23 -5.03
C GLY A 460 7.52 13.67 -4.38
N ARG A 461 6.33 13.82 -4.99
CA ARG A 461 5.11 13.18 -4.48
C ARG A 461 5.27 11.67 -4.47
N LEU A 462 4.79 11.05 -3.39
CA LEU A 462 4.86 9.60 -3.20
C LEU A 462 3.59 9.10 -2.52
N ALA A 463 3.04 8.00 -3.04
CA ALA A 463 1.88 7.34 -2.43
C ALA A 463 2.06 5.83 -2.38
N LEU A 464 1.54 5.21 -1.31
CA LEU A 464 1.39 3.77 -1.17
C LEU A 464 -0.06 3.38 -1.37
N ASN A 465 -0.28 2.35 -2.16
CA ASN A 465 -1.62 1.82 -2.40
C ASN A 465 -1.99 0.77 -1.36
N PRO A 466 -3.09 0.95 -0.60
CA PRO A 466 -3.53 -0.01 0.41
C PRO A 466 -4.35 -1.18 -0.16
N THR A 467 -4.81 -1.08 -1.42
CA THR A 467 -5.71 -2.07 -2.03
C THR A 467 -4.96 -3.18 -2.75
N GLY A 468 -5.63 -4.29 -2.96
CA GLY A 468 -5.11 -5.46 -3.65
C GLY A 468 -4.68 -6.59 -2.72
N ASN A 469 -4.74 -7.79 -3.24
CA ASN A 469 -4.42 -9.02 -2.50
C ASN A 469 -3.75 -10.05 -3.42
N ALA A 470 -3.52 -11.27 -2.91
CA ALA A 470 -2.84 -12.35 -3.62
C ALA A 470 -3.56 -12.82 -4.91
N ALA A 471 -4.83 -12.48 -5.11
CA ALA A 471 -5.54 -12.78 -6.36
C ALA A 471 -4.92 -12.09 -7.58
N LEU A 472 -4.20 -10.98 -7.38
CA LEU A 472 -3.47 -10.28 -8.44
C LEU A 472 -2.19 -11.01 -8.90
N ALA A 473 -1.78 -12.07 -8.23
CA ALA A 473 -0.63 -12.89 -8.62
C ALA A 473 -0.99 -13.87 -9.76
N THR A 474 -1.62 -13.37 -10.81
CA THR A 474 -2.08 -14.11 -12.00
C THR A 474 -1.59 -13.40 -13.27
N GLY A 475 -1.28 -14.17 -14.32
CA GLY A 475 -0.85 -13.60 -15.61
C GLY A 475 -1.90 -12.68 -16.22
N GLY A 476 -1.47 -11.55 -16.78
CA GLY A 476 -2.34 -10.57 -17.45
C GLY A 476 -2.91 -9.47 -16.55
N THR A 477 -2.76 -9.56 -15.23
CA THR A 477 -3.24 -8.50 -14.30
C THR A 477 -2.47 -7.18 -14.46
N GLY A 478 -1.20 -7.25 -14.85
CA GLY A 478 -0.39 -6.08 -15.24
C GLY A 478 -0.91 -5.40 -16.50
N ASP A 479 -1.26 -6.19 -17.53
CA ASP A 479 -1.84 -5.67 -18.77
C ASP A 479 -3.18 -4.94 -18.48
N VAL A 480 -4.02 -5.53 -17.63
CA VAL A 480 -5.26 -4.90 -17.16
C VAL A 480 -4.98 -3.56 -16.47
N LEU A 481 -3.99 -3.50 -15.57
CA LEU A 481 -3.59 -2.25 -14.92
C LEU A 481 -3.12 -1.19 -15.92
N GLY A 482 -2.29 -1.60 -16.89
CA GLY A 482 -1.83 -0.72 -17.97
C GLY A 482 -2.99 -0.13 -18.79
N GLY A 483 -4.01 -0.96 -19.08
CA GLY A 483 -5.23 -0.54 -19.76
C GLY A 483 -6.07 0.45 -18.94
N ILE A 484 -6.22 0.22 -17.63
CA ILE A 484 -6.94 1.11 -16.72
C ILE A 484 -6.26 2.49 -16.67
N ILE A 485 -4.96 2.53 -16.40
CA ILE A 485 -4.21 3.80 -16.32
C ILE A 485 -4.21 4.50 -17.68
N GLY A 486 -4.00 3.76 -18.77
CA GLY A 486 -4.04 4.30 -20.14
C GLY A 486 -5.39 4.95 -20.47
N ALA A 487 -6.50 4.32 -20.07
CA ALA A 487 -7.84 4.88 -20.26
C ALA A 487 -8.06 6.18 -19.47
N LEU A 488 -7.55 6.26 -18.24
CA LEU A 488 -7.63 7.46 -17.42
C LEU A 488 -6.77 8.60 -18.01
N LEU A 489 -5.59 8.27 -18.56
CA LEU A 489 -4.77 9.23 -19.31
C LEU A 489 -5.51 9.75 -20.55
N ALA A 490 -6.13 8.86 -21.35
CA ALA A 490 -6.90 9.25 -22.53
C ALA A 490 -8.10 10.13 -22.18
N GLN A 491 -8.64 10.00 -20.97
CA GLN A 491 -9.66 10.87 -20.41
C GLN A 491 -9.11 12.16 -19.79
N HIS A 492 -7.83 12.48 -20.04
CA HIS A 492 -7.12 13.70 -19.64
C HIS A 492 -6.87 13.86 -18.13
N LEU A 493 -6.87 12.77 -17.34
CA LEU A 493 -6.39 12.85 -15.97
C LEU A 493 -4.90 13.19 -15.97
N PRO A 494 -4.43 14.04 -15.02
CA PRO A 494 -3.00 14.25 -14.83
C PRO A 494 -2.31 12.91 -14.51
N ARG A 495 -1.06 12.76 -14.92
CA ARG A 495 -0.36 11.46 -14.94
C ARG A 495 -0.26 10.77 -13.57
N PHE A 496 0.03 11.55 -12.54
CA PHE A 496 0.16 10.99 -11.18
C PHE A 496 -1.21 10.53 -10.65
N GLU A 497 -2.24 11.30 -10.86
CA GLU A 497 -3.63 11.02 -10.44
C GLU A 497 -4.22 9.85 -11.26
N ALA A 498 -3.90 9.74 -12.55
CA ALA A 498 -4.26 8.58 -13.37
C ALA A 498 -3.61 7.30 -12.84
N ALA A 499 -2.33 7.36 -12.44
CA ALA A 499 -1.63 6.24 -11.83
C ALA A 499 -2.23 5.87 -10.47
N LEU A 500 -2.52 6.86 -9.60
CA LEU A 500 -3.18 6.63 -8.30
C LEU A 500 -4.53 5.94 -8.48
N ALA A 501 -5.39 6.50 -9.31
CA ALA A 501 -6.73 5.98 -9.55
C ALA A 501 -6.70 4.57 -10.15
N GLY A 502 -5.84 4.35 -11.15
CA GLY A 502 -5.72 3.06 -11.80
C GLY A 502 -5.26 1.96 -10.85
N VAL A 503 -4.22 2.21 -10.06
CA VAL A 503 -3.70 1.25 -9.08
C VAL A 503 -4.71 0.98 -7.98
N TYR A 504 -5.37 2.02 -7.46
CA TYR A 504 -6.38 1.88 -6.41
C TYR A 504 -7.58 1.05 -6.86
N LEU A 505 -8.17 1.38 -8.02
CA LEU A 505 -9.33 0.67 -8.57
C LEU A 505 -9.01 -0.78 -8.94
N HIS A 506 -7.82 -1.03 -9.49
CA HIS A 506 -7.34 -2.37 -9.83
C HIS A 506 -7.22 -3.25 -8.58
N GLY A 507 -6.59 -2.74 -7.52
CA GLY A 507 -6.47 -3.44 -6.26
C GLY A 507 -7.82 -3.65 -5.58
N LEU A 508 -8.67 -2.62 -5.50
CA LEU A 508 -10.00 -2.69 -4.90
C LEU A 508 -10.91 -3.69 -5.62
N ALA A 509 -10.76 -3.85 -6.95
CA ALA A 509 -11.48 -4.86 -7.71
C ALA A 509 -11.11 -6.28 -7.26
N ALA A 510 -9.82 -6.55 -7.04
CA ALA A 510 -9.37 -7.85 -6.53
C ALA A 510 -9.87 -8.10 -5.10
N ASP A 511 -9.84 -7.08 -4.23
CA ASP A 511 -10.34 -7.18 -2.85
C ASP A 511 -11.84 -7.49 -2.84
N THR A 512 -12.61 -6.77 -3.65
CA THR A 512 -14.07 -6.97 -3.75
C THR A 512 -14.42 -8.35 -4.28
N LEU A 513 -13.76 -8.79 -5.35
CA LEU A 513 -13.98 -10.13 -5.92
C LEU A 513 -13.62 -11.25 -4.94
N THR A 514 -12.51 -11.09 -4.21
CA THR A 514 -12.11 -12.05 -3.18
C THR A 514 -13.13 -12.11 -2.04
N ALA A 515 -13.66 -10.96 -1.59
CA ALA A 515 -14.70 -10.89 -0.57
C ALA A 515 -16.02 -11.53 -1.04
N GLN A 516 -16.29 -11.54 -2.35
CA GLN A 516 -17.43 -12.22 -2.97
C GLN A 516 -17.22 -13.72 -3.21
N GLY A 517 -16.02 -14.25 -2.85
CA GLY A 517 -15.68 -15.67 -3.01
C GLY A 517 -15.08 -16.05 -4.37
N HIS A 518 -14.73 -15.06 -5.23
CA HIS A 518 -14.08 -15.29 -6.52
C HIS A 518 -12.53 -15.34 -6.43
N GLY A 519 -11.97 -15.44 -5.23
CA GLY A 519 -10.53 -15.46 -4.98
C GLY A 519 -10.20 -15.91 -3.55
N PRO A 520 -8.91 -15.86 -3.12
CA PRO A 520 -7.76 -15.36 -3.90
C PRO A 520 -7.24 -16.34 -4.97
N ALA A 521 -7.57 -17.64 -4.91
CA ALA A 521 -7.14 -18.61 -5.89
C ALA A 521 -8.09 -18.67 -7.10
N GLY A 522 -7.53 -18.65 -8.32
CA GLY A 522 -8.27 -18.85 -9.56
C GLY A 522 -8.91 -17.61 -10.16
N LEU A 523 -8.74 -16.41 -9.58
CA LEU A 523 -9.18 -15.16 -10.21
C LEU A 523 -8.39 -14.94 -11.52
N THR A 524 -9.11 -14.69 -12.61
CA THR A 524 -8.50 -14.38 -13.91
C THR A 524 -8.41 -12.88 -14.13
N ALA A 525 -7.41 -12.43 -14.91
CA ALA A 525 -7.23 -11.00 -15.21
C ALA A 525 -8.47 -10.37 -15.85
N GLY A 526 -9.20 -11.13 -16.68
CA GLY A 526 -10.41 -10.64 -17.37
C GLY A 526 -11.57 -10.30 -16.44
N GLU A 527 -11.63 -10.87 -15.23
CA GLU A 527 -12.70 -10.59 -14.26
C GLU A 527 -12.52 -9.24 -13.55
N LEU A 528 -11.30 -8.69 -13.53
CA LEU A 528 -11.01 -7.41 -12.89
C LEU A 528 -11.69 -6.23 -13.58
N ALA A 529 -11.67 -6.17 -14.91
CA ALA A 529 -12.14 -5.02 -15.67
C ALA A 529 -13.66 -4.72 -15.47
N PRO A 530 -14.59 -5.70 -15.49
CA PRO A 530 -15.99 -5.46 -15.15
C PRO A 530 -16.19 -4.96 -13.73
N MET A 531 -15.40 -5.44 -12.76
CA MET A 531 -15.47 -4.98 -11.37
C MET A 531 -14.92 -3.56 -11.23
N VAL A 532 -13.83 -3.19 -11.92
CA VAL A 532 -13.31 -1.82 -11.99
C VAL A 532 -14.40 -0.86 -12.46
N ARG A 533 -15.14 -1.19 -13.54
CA ARG A 533 -16.29 -0.39 -13.99
C ARG A 533 -17.32 -0.19 -12.89
N THR A 534 -17.67 -1.25 -12.19
CA THR A 534 -18.67 -1.20 -11.11
C THR A 534 -18.23 -0.27 -10.00
N LEU A 535 -16.97 -0.40 -9.54
CA LEU A 535 -16.40 0.40 -8.47
C LEU A 535 -16.21 1.87 -8.87
N LEU A 536 -15.73 2.12 -10.08
CA LEU A 536 -15.57 3.48 -10.61
C LEU A 536 -16.91 4.23 -10.62
N ASN A 537 -17.98 3.58 -11.10
CA ASN A 537 -19.30 4.18 -11.10
C ASN A 537 -19.84 4.38 -9.68
N ARG A 538 -19.67 3.39 -8.79
CA ARG A 538 -20.10 3.49 -7.39
C ARG A 538 -19.40 4.64 -6.66
N LEU A 539 -18.08 4.80 -6.84
CA LEU A 539 -17.28 5.79 -6.12
C LEU A 539 -17.51 7.24 -6.62
N PHE A 540 -17.72 7.43 -7.94
CA PHE A 540 -17.62 8.77 -8.51
C PHE A 540 -18.86 9.23 -9.29
N TYR A 541 -19.75 8.32 -9.70
CA TYR A 541 -20.89 8.65 -10.57
C TYR A 541 -22.24 8.20 -10.04
N SER A 542 -22.30 7.45 -8.95
CA SER A 542 -23.57 7.14 -8.30
C SER A 542 -24.11 8.41 -7.65
N ALA A 543 -25.21 8.96 -8.19
CA ALA A 543 -25.97 9.96 -7.48
C ALA A 543 -26.49 9.34 -6.17
N PRO A 544 -26.54 10.06 -5.04
CA PRO A 544 -27.34 9.62 -3.92
C PRO A 544 -28.74 9.39 -4.44
N LEU A 545 -29.29 8.18 -4.26
CA LEU A 545 -30.69 7.91 -4.53
C LEU A 545 -31.49 8.92 -3.71
N ALA A 546 -32.15 9.85 -4.40
CA ALA A 546 -32.95 10.89 -3.81
C ALA A 546 -34.17 10.30 -3.08
#